data_15b616167de87531d35226226e44454b
#
_entry.id   15b616167de87531d35226226e44454b
#
_cell.length_a   1.000
_cell.length_b   1.000
_cell.length_c   1.000
_cell.angle_alpha   90.00
_cell.angle_beta   90.00
_cell.angle_gamma   90.00
#
_symmetry.space_group_name_H-M   'P 1'
#
loop_
_entity.id
_entity.type
_entity.pdbx_description
1 polymer ?
#
loop_
_entity_poly.entity_id
_entity_poly.type
_entity_poly.pdbx_seq_one_letter_code
_entity_poly.pdbx_strand_id
1 'polypeptide(L)'
;LYIVDGMPVGGGINYLNPTDIASIEILKDAASAAIYGARAANGVVLVTTKSGSKGKTTVSYDFSYGWQNPWKKKAVLNAHEYMTIMNEMQINDGNAPRYSAADIANNMVDTDWQDEVFNYDAPVQQHQLSINGGNDKMTYFLSLGYFNQEGIVGGNYGRSNYERLSVRSNSTYKVFEVEDRKYLNAVTVGVNLGYTRDHSTSVEANSEYGSILGSAIAFSPLVPVYASEEEGESILASYPNAIVKDRKVLSLPPSGFQELTNPVAQLNRPTLGRNNSDKIV
;
A
#
# COMPACT_ATOMS: atom_id res chain seq x y z
N LEU A 1 2.46 -11.91 20.21
CA LEU A 1 3.68 -11.15 20.51
C LEU A 1 4.74 -11.45 19.46
N TYR A 2 5.41 -10.40 18.93
CA TYR A 2 6.57 -10.57 18.06
C TYR A 2 7.86 -10.33 18.86
N ILE A 3 8.83 -11.22 18.68
CA ILE A 3 10.19 -11.12 19.24
C ILE A 3 11.15 -11.12 18.06
N VAL A 4 11.91 -10.06 17.88
CA VAL A 4 12.90 -9.93 16.81
C VAL A 4 14.29 -9.91 17.45
N ASP A 5 15.13 -10.88 17.09
CA ASP A 5 16.48 -11.07 17.63
C ASP A 5 16.53 -11.04 19.17
N GLY A 6 15.52 -11.65 19.82
CA GLY A 6 15.38 -11.71 21.29
C GLY A 6 14.69 -10.50 21.92
N MET A 7 14.37 -9.44 21.16
CA MET A 7 13.72 -8.23 21.67
C MET A 7 12.23 -8.19 21.32
N PRO A 8 11.33 -7.92 22.28
CA PRO A 8 9.91 -7.76 22.01
C PRO A 8 9.66 -6.47 21.24
N VAL A 9 8.94 -6.56 20.10
CA VAL A 9 8.57 -5.41 19.28
C VAL A 9 7.08 -5.16 19.35
N GLY A 10 6.70 -3.88 19.44
CA GLY A 10 5.31 -3.44 19.34
C GLY A 10 4.88 -3.29 17.88
N GLY A 11 3.60 -3.52 17.60
CA GLY A 11 3.07 -3.51 16.24
C GLY A 11 3.42 -4.78 15.46
N GLY A 12 3.45 -4.73 14.17
CA GLY A 12 3.84 -5.86 13.31
C GLY A 12 5.33 -5.88 12.98
N ILE A 13 5.71 -6.84 12.14
CA ILE A 13 7.08 -6.97 11.61
C ILE A 13 7.21 -6.45 10.17
N ASN A 14 6.23 -5.67 9.68
CA ASN A 14 6.19 -5.17 8.30
C ASN A 14 7.37 -4.23 7.95
N TYR A 15 8.01 -3.68 8.98
CA TYR A 15 9.22 -2.88 8.82
C TYR A 15 10.46 -3.72 8.45
N LEU A 16 10.44 -5.03 8.72
CA LEU A 16 11.54 -5.90 8.34
C LEU A 16 11.52 -6.20 6.84
N ASN A 17 12.69 -6.17 6.24
CA ASN A 17 12.81 -6.71 4.89
C ASN A 17 12.81 -8.24 4.98
N PRO A 18 11.91 -8.94 4.25
CA PRO A 18 11.87 -10.41 4.25
C PRO A 18 13.21 -11.05 3.90
N THR A 19 14.01 -10.42 3.05
CA THR A 19 15.33 -10.93 2.65
C THR A 19 16.37 -10.89 3.78
N ASP A 20 16.15 -10.09 4.84
CA ASP A 20 17.02 -10.04 6.02
C ASP A 20 16.63 -11.08 7.08
N ILE A 21 15.53 -11.81 6.90
CA ILE A 21 15.05 -12.83 7.84
C ILE A 21 15.78 -14.14 7.58
N ALA A 22 16.33 -14.73 8.63
CA ALA A 22 16.93 -16.05 8.61
C ALA A 22 15.92 -17.15 8.95
N SER A 23 15.09 -16.94 9.99
CA SER A 23 14.03 -17.87 10.38
C SER A 23 12.86 -17.18 11.05
N ILE A 24 11.68 -17.80 10.95
CA ILE A 24 10.47 -17.45 11.70
C ILE A 24 9.96 -18.70 12.39
N GLU A 25 9.82 -18.63 13.71
CA GLU A 25 9.29 -19.71 14.54
C GLU A 25 8.05 -19.22 15.27
N ILE A 26 7.03 -20.07 15.36
CA ILE A 26 5.78 -19.74 16.03
C ILE A 26 5.58 -20.64 17.23
N LEU A 27 5.61 -20.05 18.44
CA LEU A 27 5.33 -20.74 19.69
C LEU A 27 3.82 -20.64 19.98
N LYS A 28 3.13 -21.76 19.80
CA LYS A 28 1.67 -21.83 19.96
C LYS A 28 1.26 -22.43 21.32
N ASP A 29 2.17 -23.12 21.99
CA ASP A 29 1.92 -23.75 23.28
C ASP A 29 2.27 -22.83 24.45
N ALA A 30 1.53 -23.00 25.56
CA ALA A 30 1.69 -22.17 26.74
C ALA A 30 3.05 -22.35 27.43
N ALA A 31 3.65 -23.54 27.34
CA ALA A 31 4.93 -23.83 27.99
C ALA A 31 6.07 -23.07 27.32
N SER A 32 6.14 -23.13 25.98
CA SER A 32 7.15 -22.39 25.19
C SER A 32 6.97 -20.88 25.29
N ALA A 33 5.71 -20.40 25.39
CA ALA A 33 5.40 -18.99 25.49
C ALA A 33 5.57 -18.40 26.89
N ALA A 34 5.64 -19.22 27.94
CA ALA A 34 5.65 -18.81 29.36
C ALA A 34 6.79 -17.84 29.70
N ILE A 35 7.96 -17.98 29.07
CA ILE A 35 9.11 -17.09 29.31
C ILE A 35 8.86 -15.63 28.91
N TYR A 36 7.85 -15.38 28.07
CA TYR A 36 7.48 -14.05 27.60
C TYR A 36 6.30 -13.43 28.37
N GLY A 37 5.81 -14.15 29.43
CA GLY A 37 4.78 -13.67 30.35
C GLY A 37 3.40 -13.48 29.72
N ALA A 38 2.56 -12.66 30.37
CA ALA A 38 1.15 -12.48 29.99
C ALA A 38 0.95 -11.94 28.57
N ARG A 39 1.93 -11.21 28.00
CA ARG A 39 1.86 -10.72 26.61
C ARG A 39 1.90 -11.83 25.56
N ALA A 40 2.30 -13.02 25.94
CA ALA A 40 2.38 -14.20 25.07
C ALA A 40 1.09 -15.04 25.04
N ALA A 41 0.00 -14.60 25.69
CA ALA A 41 -1.27 -15.35 25.77
C ALA A 41 -1.84 -15.75 24.38
N ASN A 42 -1.60 -14.96 23.35
CA ASN A 42 -2.02 -15.24 21.97
C ASN A 42 -0.90 -15.87 21.11
N GLY A 43 0.12 -16.44 21.74
CA GLY A 43 1.29 -17.00 21.07
C GLY A 43 2.40 -16.00 20.83
N VAL A 44 3.57 -16.54 20.45
CA VAL A 44 4.78 -15.75 20.17
C VAL A 44 5.31 -16.10 18.80
N VAL A 45 5.67 -15.10 18.04
CA VAL A 45 6.38 -15.23 16.77
C VAL A 45 7.82 -14.77 16.99
N LEU A 46 8.75 -15.72 16.92
CA LEU A 46 10.18 -15.46 16.99
C LEU A 46 10.69 -15.21 15.58
N VAL A 47 11.32 -14.07 15.37
CA VAL A 47 11.96 -13.71 14.11
C VAL A 47 13.45 -13.57 14.37
N THR A 48 14.24 -14.38 13.70
CA THR A 48 15.69 -14.28 13.72
C THR A 48 16.15 -13.66 12.41
N THR A 49 16.95 -12.62 12.50
CA THR A 49 17.52 -11.98 11.32
C THR A 49 18.86 -12.59 10.94
N LYS A 50 19.28 -12.40 9.69
CA LYS A 50 20.58 -12.86 9.21
C LYS A 50 21.71 -12.23 10.00
N SER A 51 22.69 -13.04 10.35
CA SER A 51 23.90 -12.65 11.07
C SER A 51 25.15 -12.93 10.22
N GLY A 52 26.25 -12.30 10.61
CA GLY A 52 27.55 -12.53 9.98
C GLY A 52 28.02 -13.98 10.16
N SER A 53 28.65 -14.52 9.14
CA SER A 53 29.26 -15.85 9.15
C SER A 53 30.77 -15.78 8.91
N LYS A 54 31.51 -16.75 9.46
CA LYS A 54 32.94 -16.88 9.17
C LYS A 54 33.13 -17.25 7.69
N GLY A 55 34.09 -16.65 7.06
CA GLY A 55 34.45 -16.94 5.68
C GLY A 55 34.85 -15.71 4.89
N LYS A 56 35.10 -15.90 3.60
CA LYS A 56 35.38 -14.78 2.69
C LYS A 56 34.19 -13.86 2.63
N THR A 57 34.47 -12.56 2.56
CA THR A 57 33.41 -11.56 2.32
C THR A 57 32.68 -11.83 1.03
N THR A 58 31.38 -11.94 1.12
CA THR A 58 30.47 -12.06 -0.01
C THR A 58 29.59 -10.81 -0.10
N VAL A 59 29.42 -10.31 -1.31
CA VAL A 59 28.51 -9.21 -1.63
C VAL A 59 27.41 -9.79 -2.51
N SER A 60 26.16 -9.62 -2.11
CA SER A 60 25.00 -10.07 -2.86
C SER A 60 24.10 -8.88 -3.17
N TYR A 61 23.59 -8.84 -4.40
CA TYR A 61 22.61 -7.88 -4.82
C TYR A 61 21.42 -8.64 -5.43
N ASP A 62 20.27 -8.45 -4.82
CA ASP A 62 19.00 -9.03 -5.26
C ASP A 62 18.10 -7.90 -5.76
N PHE A 63 17.56 -8.10 -6.95
CA PHE A 63 16.64 -7.19 -7.59
C PHE A 63 15.37 -7.93 -8.02
N SER A 64 14.22 -7.37 -7.72
CA SER A 64 12.96 -7.83 -8.28
C SER A 64 12.14 -6.65 -8.80
N TYR A 65 11.47 -6.88 -9.93
CA TYR A 65 10.53 -5.95 -10.52
C TYR A 65 9.29 -6.71 -10.97
N GLY A 66 8.13 -6.17 -10.67
CA GLY A 66 6.87 -6.78 -11.01
C GLY A 66 5.77 -5.74 -11.23
N TRP A 67 4.61 -6.23 -11.63
CA TRP A 67 3.42 -5.42 -11.87
C TRP A 67 2.26 -5.99 -11.08
N GLN A 68 1.40 -5.10 -10.59
CA GLN A 68 0.16 -5.46 -9.94
C GLN A 68 -1.02 -4.96 -10.76
N ASN A 69 -2.05 -5.79 -10.83
CA ASN A 69 -3.31 -5.45 -11.47
C ASN A 69 -4.47 -5.70 -10.51
N PRO A 70 -5.58 -4.98 -10.63
CA PRO A 70 -6.82 -5.33 -9.94
C PRO A 70 -7.22 -6.77 -10.29
N TRP A 71 -7.47 -7.59 -9.28
CA TRP A 71 -7.88 -8.98 -9.49
C TRP A 71 -9.19 -9.09 -10.29
N LYS A 72 -10.15 -8.21 -10.01
CA LYS A 72 -11.48 -8.22 -10.63
C LYS A 72 -12.16 -6.88 -10.45
N LYS A 73 -12.80 -6.39 -11.50
CA LYS A 73 -13.77 -5.29 -11.42
C LYS A 73 -15.12 -5.80 -10.93
N LYS A 74 -15.85 -4.95 -10.25
CA LYS A 74 -17.26 -5.18 -9.96
C LYS A 74 -18.07 -5.02 -11.26
N ALA A 75 -18.94 -5.96 -11.56
CA ALA A 75 -19.87 -5.78 -12.67
C ALA A 75 -20.83 -4.63 -12.34
N VAL A 76 -20.89 -3.64 -13.21
CA VAL A 76 -21.77 -2.48 -13.17
C VAL A 76 -22.50 -2.37 -14.51
N LEU A 77 -23.58 -1.60 -14.55
CA LEU A 77 -24.31 -1.34 -15.79
C LEU A 77 -23.49 -0.42 -16.70
N ASN A 78 -23.47 -0.71 -18.00
CA ASN A 78 -23.03 0.24 -19.00
C ASN A 78 -24.10 1.33 -19.23
N ALA A 79 -23.80 2.34 -20.04
CA ALA A 79 -24.70 3.46 -20.27
C ALA A 79 -26.06 3.05 -20.85
N HIS A 80 -26.10 2.10 -21.78
CA HIS A 80 -27.31 1.60 -22.38
C HIS A 80 -28.18 0.83 -21.38
N GLU A 81 -27.56 -0.10 -20.62
CA GLU A 81 -28.24 -0.85 -19.57
C GLU A 81 -28.76 0.08 -18.47
N TYR A 82 -27.94 1.07 -18.06
CA TYR A 82 -28.34 2.06 -17.07
C TYR A 82 -29.56 2.85 -17.50
N MET A 83 -29.59 3.39 -18.73
CA MET A 83 -30.75 4.14 -19.25
C MET A 83 -32.00 3.26 -19.33
N THR A 84 -31.82 1.99 -19.71
CA THR A 84 -32.94 1.02 -19.78
C THR A 84 -33.53 0.77 -18.39
N ILE A 85 -32.72 0.47 -17.39
CA ILE A 85 -33.17 0.22 -16.01
C ILE A 85 -33.81 1.48 -15.40
N MET A 86 -33.24 2.66 -15.66
CA MET A 86 -33.81 3.93 -15.19
C MET A 86 -35.16 4.21 -15.81
N ASN A 87 -35.41 3.82 -17.07
CA ASN A 87 -36.72 3.90 -17.71
C ASN A 87 -37.71 2.92 -17.10
N GLU A 88 -37.31 1.67 -16.86
CA GLU A 88 -38.16 0.68 -16.18
C GLU A 88 -38.55 1.17 -14.78
N MET A 89 -37.63 1.76 -14.04
CA MET A 89 -37.93 2.35 -12.73
C MET A 89 -39.01 3.43 -12.83
N GLN A 90 -38.88 4.36 -13.78
CA GLN A 90 -39.86 5.44 -13.98
C GLN A 90 -41.24 4.89 -14.37
N ILE A 91 -41.26 3.91 -15.27
CA ILE A 91 -42.54 3.26 -15.70
C ILE A 91 -43.22 2.56 -14.54
N ASN A 92 -42.46 1.84 -13.69
CA ASN A 92 -42.99 1.16 -12.50
C ASN A 92 -43.54 2.15 -11.48
N ASP A 93 -42.99 3.36 -11.40
CA ASP A 93 -43.46 4.47 -10.56
C ASP A 93 -44.67 5.22 -11.20
N GLY A 94 -45.15 4.78 -12.37
CA GLY A 94 -46.25 5.40 -13.10
C GLY A 94 -45.88 6.66 -13.86
N ASN A 95 -44.60 6.92 -14.06
CA ASN A 95 -44.07 8.08 -14.78
C ASN A 95 -43.74 7.75 -16.24
N ALA A 96 -43.52 8.78 -17.07
CA ALA A 96 -43.00 8.61 -18.41
C ALA A 96 -41.51 8.18 -18.37
N PRO A 97 -41.04 7.43 -19.39
CA PRO A 97 -39.61 7.12 -19.52
C PRO A 97 -38.74 8.36 -19.45
N ARG A 98 -37.63 8.28 -18.73
CA ARG A 98 -36.69 9.38 -18.57
C ARG A 98 -35.84 9.63 -19.84
N TYR A 99 -35.52 8.55 -20.55
CA TYR A 99 -34.72 8.58 -21.77
C TYR A 99 -35.54 8.09 -22.94
N SER A 100 -35.57 8.84 -24.04
CA SER A 100 -36.21 8.40 -25.28
C SER A 100 -35.39 7.30 -25.97
N ALA A 101 -35.99 6.59 -26.91
CA ALA A 101 -35.27 5.63 -27.75
C ALA A 101 -34.13 6.29 -28.56
N ALA A 102 -34.30 7.56 -28.94
CA ALA A 102 -33.27 8.33 -29.62
C ALA A 102 -32.10 8.68 -28.69
N ASP A 103 -32.38 9.03 -27.43
CA ASP A 103 -31.34 9.30 -26.44
C ASP A 103 -30.47 8.06 -26.19
N ILE A 104 -31.11 6.89 -26.04
CA ILE A 104 -30.43 5.60 -25.85
C ILE A 104 -29.57 5.25 -27.08
N ALA A 105 -30.14 5.42 -28.29
CA ALA A 105 -29.46 5.04 -29.53
C ALA A 105 -28.28 5.97 -29.89
N ASN A 106 -28.36 7.24 -29.52
CA ASN A 106 -27.36 8.25 -29.86
C ASN A 106 -26.38 8.58 -28.74
N ASN A 107 -26.50 7.93 -27.57
CA ASN A 107 -25.58 8.19 -26.47
C ASN A 107 -24.14 7.78 -26.82
N MET A 108 -23.23 8.72 -26.66
CA MET A 108 -21.78 8.53 -26.94
C MET A 108 -20.94 8.43 -25.67
N VAL A 109 -21.56 8.60 -24.50
CA VAL A 109 -20.86 8.58 -23.21
C VAL A 109 -21.13 7.26 -22.51
N ASP A 110 -20.10 6.51 -22.23
CA ASP A 110 -20.13 5.26 -21.46
C ASP A 110 -18.85 5.16 -20.62
N THR A 111 -18.87 5.83 -19.47
CA THR A 111 -17.69 5.93 -18.62
C THR A 111 -17.60 4.74 -17.68
N ASP A 112 -16.58 3.89 -17.82
CA ASP A 112 -16.20 2.91 -16.81
C ASP A 112 -15.36 3.59 -15.72
N TRP A 113 -16.03 4.03 -14.68
CA TRP A 113 -15.38 4.74 -13.58
C TRP A 113 -14.36 3.90 -12.80
N GLN A 114 -14.44 2.58 -12.86
CA GLN A 114 -13.45 1.72 -12.26
C GLN A 114 -12.12 1.78 -13.04
N ASP A 115 -12.18 1.81 -14.37
CA ASP A 115 -10.98 1.96 -15.20
C ASP A 115 -10.32 3.33 -15.03
N GLU A 116 -11.11 4.37 -14.75
CA GLU A 116 -10.58 5.71 -14.51
C GLU A 116 -9.78 5.84 -13.19
N VAL A 117 -10.04 4.97 -12.20
CA VAL A 117 -9.38 5.04 -10.90
C VAL A 117 -8.38 3.90 -10.67
N PHE A 118 -8.46 2.81 -11.43
CA PHE A 118 -7.50 1.73 -11.33
C PHE A 118 -6.18 2.08 -12.01
N ASN A 119 -5.12 1.67 -11.37
CA ASN A 119 -3.76 1.71 -11.91
C ASN A 119 -3.41 0.30 -12.39
N TYR A 120 -3.52 0.09 -13.69
CA TYR A 120 -3.11 -1.16 -14.30
C TYR A 120 -1.60 -1.19 -14.46
N ASP A 121 -1.02 -2.40 -14.34
CA ASP A 121 0.41 -2.62 -14.39
C ASP A 121 1.18 -1.76 -13.37
N ALA A 122 0.57 -1.55 -12.18
CA ALA A 122 1.16 -0.78 -11.10
C ALA A 122 2.52 -1.37 -10.70
N PRO A 123 3.63 -0.62 -10.82
CA PRO A 123 4.96 -1.15 -10.62
C PRO A 123 5.25 -1.47 -9.15
N VAL A 124 5.97 -2.56 -8.95
CA VAL A 124 6.57 -2.95 -7.66
C VAL A 124 8.03 -3.23 -7.91
N GLN A 125 8.91 -2.60 -7.14
CA GLN A 125 10.34 -2.83 -7.25
C GLN A 125 10.97 -3.02 -5.88
N GLN A 126 11.95 -3.91 -5.85
CA GLN A 126 12.74 -4.18 -4.65
C GLN A 126 14.22 -4.31 -5.03
N HIS A 127 15.05 -3.64 -4.27
CA HIS A 127 16.50 -3.71 -4.34
C HIS A 127 17.05 -4.09 -2.97
N GLN A 128 17.96 -5.05 -2.93
CA GLN A 128 18.61 -5.49 -1.73
C GLN A 128 20.09 -5.68 -1.99
N LEU A 129 20.92 -4.92 -1.29
CA LEU A 129 22.38 -5.11 -1.25
C LEU A 129 22.74 -5.68 0.11
N SER A 130 23.51 -6.76 0.15
CA SER A 130 23.99 -7.32 1.40
C SER A 130 25.48 -7.69 1.33
N ILE A 131 26.15 -7.55 2.46
CA ILE A 131 27.55 -7.89 2.65
C ILE A 131 27.62 -8.82 3.87
N ASN A 132 28.17 -10.00 3.68
CA ASN A 132 28.36 -11.00 4.73
C ASN A 132 29.79 -11.50 4.74
N GLY A 133 30.37 -11.65 5.91
CA GLY A 133 31.71 -12.17 6.04
C GLY A 133 32.23 -12.19 7.47
N GLY A 134 33.45 -12.63 7.62
CA GLY A 134 34.11 -12.61 8.92
C GLY A 134 35.26 -13.60 9.05
N ASN A 135 35.88 -13.54 10.20
CA ASN A 135 36.95 -14.44 10.63
C ASN A 135 36.69 -14.94 12.04
N ASP A 136 37.67 -15.56 12.70
CA ASP A 136 37.52 -16.09 14.06
C ASP A 136 37.30 -15.00 15.11
N LYS A 137 37.69 -13.74 14.82
CA LYS A 137 37.56 -12.63 15.77
C LYS A 137 36.34 -11.76 15.51
N MET A 138 35.86 -11.69 14.25
CA MET A 138 34.76 -10.81 13.88
C MET A 138 33.91 -11.45 12.80
N THR A 139 32.59 -11.39 12.97
CA THR A 139 31.64 -11.68 11.90
C THR A 139 30.71 -10.49 11.71
N TYR A 140 30.27 -10.24 10.48
CA TYR A 140 29.42 -9.11 10.15
C TYR A 140 28.45 -9.44 9.02
N PHE A 141 27.26 -8.90 9.16
CA PHE A 141 26.23 -8.83 8.12
C PHE A 141 25.76 -7.39 8.04
N LEU A 142 25.79 -6.84 6.84
CA LEU A 142 25.29 -5.50 6.53
C LEU A 142 24.28 -5.64 5.41
N SER A 143 23.15 -4.94 5.49
CA SER A 143 22.18 -4.90 4.39
C SER A 143 21.61 -3.50 4.19
N LEU A 144 21.29 -3.19 2.94
CA LEU A 144 20.60 -2.00 2.48
C LEU A 144 19.48 -2.44 1.57
N GLY A 145 18.25 -2.16 1.94
CA GLY A 145 17.05 -2.51 1.19
C GLY A 145 16.25 -1.28 0.79
N TYR A 146 15.77 -1.27 -0.46
CA TYR A 146 14.80 -0.31 -0.97
C TYR A 146 13.62 -1.06 -1.57
N PHE A 147 12.43 -0.67 -1.20
CA PHE A 147 11.18 -1.22 -1.72
C PHE A 147 10.26 -0.07 -2.10
N ASN A 148 9.67 -0.14 -3.28
CA ASN A 148 8.64 0.79 -3.73
C ASN A 148 7.50 0.03 -4.40
N GLN A 149 6.28 0.40 -4.07
CA GLN A 149 5.06 -0.21 -4.58
C GLN A 149 4.02 0.87 -4.85
N GLU A 150 3.62 1.03 -6.10
CA GLU A 150 2.47 1.86 -6.42
C GLU A 150 1.17 1.12 -6.12
N GLY A 151 0.17 1.86 -5.64
CA GLY A 151 -1.16 1.29 -5.37
C GLY A 151 -1.95 1.03 -6.65
N ILE A 152 -2.78 -0.01 -6.61
CA ILE A 152 -3.71 -0.34 -7.70
C ILE A 152 -4.93 0.58 -7.78
N VAL A 153 -5.15 1.45 -6.79
CA VAL A 153 -6.18 2.49 -6.78
C VAL A 153 -5.50 3.84 -6.62
N GLY A 154 -5.57 4.68 -7.64
CA GLY A 154 -5.01 6.03 -7.63
C GLY A 154 -3.47 6.10 -7.62
N GLY A 155 -2.76 5.00 -7.87
CA GLY A 155 -1.30 5.00 -8.00
C GLY A 155 -0.82 5.85 -9.16
N ASN A 156 -1.45 5.71 -10.33
CA ASN A 156 -1.21 6.53 -11.52
C ASN A 156 -1.45 8.04 -11.33
N TYR A 157 -2.13 8.43 -10.25
CA TYR A 157 -2.30 9.83 -9.82
C TYR A 157 -1.28 10.25 -8.76
N GLY A 158 -0.34 9.36 -8.37
CA GLY A 158 0.58 9.59 -7.26
C GLY A 158 -0.11 9.67 -5.89
N ARG A 159 -1.28 9.05 -5.75
CA ARG A 159 -2.14 9.12 -4.57
C ARG A 159 -2.11 7.87 -3.70
N SER A 160 -1.52 6.80 -4.20
CA SER A 160 -1.33 5.57 -3.44
C SER A 160 0.06 5.00 -3.76
N ASN A 161 0.94 5.04 -2.78
CA ASN A 161 2.30 4.54 -2.89
C ASN A 161 2.82 4.11 -1.52
N TYR A 162 3.65 3.08 -1.50
CA TYR A 162 4.40 2.65 -0.33
C TYR A 162 5.88 2.55 -0.67
N GLU A 163 6.70 3.25 0.09
CA GLU A 163 8.16 3.26 -0.04
C GLU A 163 8.79 2.87 1.29
N ARG A 164 9.79 2.00 1.26
CA ARG A 164 10.55 1.60 2.44
C ARG A 164 12.04 1.57 2.13
N LEU A 165 12.80 2.28 2.95
CA LEU A 165 14.26 2.20 3.02
C LEU A 165 14.63 1.47 4.31
N SER A 166 15.46 0.44 4.23
CA SER A 166 15.94 -0.31 5.38
C SER A 166 17.46 -0.47 5.37
N VAL A 167 18.04 -0.29 6.54
CA VAL A 167 19.48 -0.52 6.77
C VAL A 167 19.61 -1.43 7.98
N ARG A 168 20.41 -2.47 7.88
CA ARG A 168 20.66 -3.39 8.98
C ARG A 168 22.14 -3.71 9.11
N SER A 169 22.61 -3.76 10.36
CA SER A 169 23.95 -4.21 10.70
C SER A 169 23.83 -5.24 11.85
N ASN A 170 24.35 -6.42 11.65
CA ASN A 170 24.46 -7.45 12.67
C ASN A 170 25.91 -7.96 12.70
N SER A 171 26.63 -7.58 13.74
CA SER A 171 28.07 -7.83 13.85
C SER A 171 28.40 -8.40 15.22
N THR A 172 29.33 -9.33 15.26
CA THR A 172 29.86 -9.91 16.49
C THR A 172 31.37 -9.79 16.49
N TYR A 173 31.91 -9.34 17.59
CA TYR A 173 33.35 -9.15 17.77
C TYR A 173 33.82 -9.83 19.06
N LYS A 174 34.79 -10.73 18.94
CA LYS A 174 35.52 -11.32 20.09
C LYS A 174 36.63 -10.40 20.52
N VAL A 175 36.46 -9.77 21.68
CA VAL A 175 37.46 -8.83 22.24
C VAL A 175 38.70 -9.57 22.65
N PHE A 176 38.54 -10.67 23.35
CA PHE A 176 39.60 -11.62 23.63
C PHE A 176 39.01 -13.02 23.83
N GLU A 177 39.86 -14.05 23.65
CA GLU A 177 39.61 -15.45 23.94
C GLU A 177 40.94 -16.05 24.42
N VAL A 178 40.98 -16.54 25.63
CA VAL A 178 42.14 -17.16 26.24
C VAL A 178 41.70 -18.41 26.95
N GLU A 179 42.30 -19.54 26.59
CA GLU A 179 42.04 -20.84 27.23
C GLU A 179 42.64 -20.86 28.65
N ASP A 180 41.94 -21.62 29.56
CA ASP A 180 42.40 -21.90 30.93
C ASP A 180 42.52 -20.72 31.92
N ARG A 181 41.69 -19.69 31.81
CA ARG A 181 41.54 -18.72 32.90
C ARG A 181 40.44 -19.15 33.89
N LYS A 182 40.71 -18.94 35.19
CA LYS A 182 39.82 -19.34 36.28
C LYS A 182 38.43 -18.67 36.28
N TYR A 183 38.29 -17.48 35.70
CA TYR A 183 37.10 -16.66 35.85
C TYR A 183 36.53 -16.06 34.54
N LEU A 184 37.34 -15.83 33.53
CA LEU A 184 36.90 -15.17 32.30
C LEU A 184 37.77 -15.59 31.11
N ASN A 185 37.22 -16.46 30.26
CA ASN A 185 37.95 -17.07 29.15
C ASN A 185 37.73 -16.29 27.83
N ALA A 186 36.58 -15.66 27.66
CA ALA A 186 36.30 -14.89 26.46
C ALA A 186 35.35 -13.72 26.74
N VAL A 187 35.49 -12.65 25.97
CA VAL A 187 34.53 -11.53 25.87
C VAL A 187 34.15 -11.36 24.42
N THR A 188 32.87 -11.47 24.17
CA THR A 188 32.28 -11.26 22.85
C THR A 188 31.26 -10.13 22.94
N VAL A 189 31.34 -9.17 22.02
CA VAL A 189 30.41 -8.06 21.88
C VAL A 189 29.61 -8.25 20.59
N GLY A 190 28.30 -8.30 20.73
CA GLY A 190 27.36 -8.33 19.60
C GLY A 190 26.67 -6.99 19.45
N VAL A 191 26.51 -6.52 18.22
CA VAL A 191 25.77 -5.31 17.87
C VAL A 191 24.76 -5.70 16.80
N ASN A 192 23.48 -5.50 17.11
CA ASN A 192 22.39 -5.62 16.13
C ASN A 192 21.70 -4.26 16.04
N LEU A 193 21.75 -3.64 14.89
CA LEU A 193 21.16 -2.34 14.61
C LEU A 193 20.30 -2.44 13.35
N GLY A 194 19.04 -2.04 13.44
CA GLY A 194 18.13 -1.90 12.32
C GLY A 194 17.56 -0.49 12.26
N TYR A 195 17.58 0.12 11.10
CA TYR A 195 16.87 1.36 10.81
C TYR A 195 15.95 1.13 9.62
N THR A 196 14.70 1.53 9.76
CA THR A 196 13.72 1.48 8.67
C THR A 196 12.94 2.79 8.64
N ARG A 197 12.84 3.34 7.45
CA ARG A 197 12.01 4.49 7.14
C ARG A 197 10.95 4.07 6.15
N ASP A 198 9.67 4.24 6.54
CA ASP A 198 8.51 4.00 5.70
C ASP A 198 7.86 5.33 5.33
N HIS A 199 7.54 5.48 4.07
CA HIS A 199 6.71 6.56 3.56
C HIS A 199 5.53 5.96 2.80
N SER A 200 4.30 6.31 3.18
CA SER A 200 3.12 5.88 2.45
C SER A 200 2.15 7.02 2.20
N THR A 201 1.58 7.02 1.03
CA THR A 201 0.39 7.78 0.67
C THR A 201 -0.74 6.81 0.41
N SER A 202 -1.93 7.12 0.85
CA SER A 202 -3.10 6.27 0.66
C SER A 202 -4.35 7.09 0.40
N VAL A 203 -5.29 6.47 -0.28
CA VAL A 203 -6.62 7.01 -0.52
C VAL A 203 -7.65 6.22 0.27
N GLU A 204 -8.77 6.85 0.62
CA GLU A 204 -9.92 6.17 1.20
C GLU A 204 -10.54 5.27 0.12
N ALA A 205 -10.37 3.96 0.24
CA ALA A 205 -10.78 3.01 -0.79
C ALA A 205 -12.08 2.26 -0.46
N ASN A 206 -12.43 2.13 0.82
CA ASN A 206 -13.45 1.21 1.32
C ASN A 206 -14.45 1.88 2.26
N SER A 207 -15.17 2.89 1.81
CA SER A 207 -16.35 3.37 2.52
C SER A 207 -17.55 3.42 1.58
N GLU A 208 -18.75 3.36 2.12
CA GLU A 208 -19.99 3.41 1.36
C GLU A 208 -20.16 4.74 0.62
N TYR A 209 -19.83 5.82 1.32
CA TYR A 209 -19.86 7.19 0.77
C TYR A 209 -18.49 7.84 0.89
N GLY A 210 -18.12 8.55 -0.16
CA GLY A 210 -16.88 9.34 -0.16
C GLY A 210 -15.59 8.55 -0.38
N SER A 211 -15.66 7.23 -0.57
CA SER A 211 -14.53 6.43 -1.02
C SER A 211 -14.42 6.41 -2.54
N ILE A 212 -13.22 6.27 -3.04
CA ILE A 212 -12.97 6.25 -4.48
C ILE A 212 -13.64 5.05 -5.15
N LEU A 213 -13.50 3.85 -4.58
CA LEU A 213 -14.10 2.64 -5.15
C LEU A 213 -15.62 2.64 -4.99
N GLY A 214 -16.15 3.09 -3.86
CA GLY A 214 -17.60 3.23 -3.67
C GLY A 214 -18.21 4.19 -4.70
N SER A 215 -17.58 5.35 -4.88
CA SER A 215 -17.99 6.32 -5.90
C SER A 215 -17.87 5.75 -7.32
N ALA A 216 -16.78 5.03 -7.64
CA ALA A 216 -16.57 4.44 -8.96
C ALA A 216 -17.61 3.35 -9.32
N ILE A 217 -18.20 2.69 -8.32
CA ILE A 217 -19.28 1.71 -8.53
C ILE A 217 -20.64 2.39 -8.66
N ALA A 218 -20.87 3.47 -7.91
CA ALA A 218 -22.17 4.11 -7.79
C ALA A 218 -22.38 5.27 -8.78
N PHE A 219 -21.32 5.83 -9.36
CA PHE A 219 -21.41 6.98 -10.24
C PHE A 219 -21.99 6.60 -11.60
N SER A 220 -22.81 7.49 -12.18
CA SER A 220 -23.51 7.22 -13.44
C SER A 220 -22.53 7.08 -14.61
N PRO A 221 -22.66 6.03 -15.44
CA PRO A 221 -21.86 5.86 -16.66
C PRO A 221 -22.16 6.91 -17.74
N LEU A 222 -23.29 7.64 -17.61
CA LEU A 222 -23.67 8.72 -18.53
C LEU A 222 -22.91 10.03 -18.31
N VAL A 223 -22.14 10.13 -17.25
CA VAL A 223 -21.35 11.31 -16.94
C VAL A 223 -19.94 11.13 -17.49
N PRO A 224 -19.44 12.02 -18.35
CA PRO A 224 -18.06 11.97 -18.80
C PRO A 224 -17.13 12.39 -17.66
N VAL A 225 -15.85 11.96 -17.69
CA VAL A 225 -14.86 12.34 -16.68
C VAL A 225 -14.69 13.86 -16.59
N TYR A 226 -14.65 14.51 -17.74
CA TYR A 226 -14.48 15.95 -17.86
C TYR A 226 -15.75 16.60 -18.42
N ALA A 227 -16.14 17.72 -17.84
CA ALA A 227 -17.19 18.57 -18.38
C ALA A 227 -16.78 19.14 -19.75
N SER A 228 -17.76 19.45 -20.58
CA SER A 228 -17.55 20.27 -21.78
C SER A 228 -17.02 21.65 -21.40
N GLU A 229 -16.51 22.44 -22.37
CA GLU A 229 -16.00 23.78 -22.08
C GLU A 229 -17.10 24.68 -21.48
N GLU A 230 -18.29 24.67 -22.07
CA GLU A 230 -19.43 25.46 -21.62
C GLU A 230 -19.91 25.04 -20.21
N GLU A 231 -20.04 23.73 -19.96
CA GLU A 231 -20.38 23.23 -18.64
C GLU A 231 -19.28 23.52 -17.60
N GLY A 232 -18.01 23.43 -18.02
CA GLY A 232 -16.85 23.71 -17.17
C GLY A 232 -16.83 25.18 -16.71
N GLU A 233 -17.11 26.11 -17.61
CA GLU A 233 -17.24 27.54 -17.26
C GLU A 233 -18.40 27.78 -16.28
N SER A 234 -19.55 27.15 -16.51
CA SER A 234 -20.70 27.20 -15.61
C SER A 234 -20.39 26.63 -14.22
N ILE A 235 -19.70 25.49 -14.19
CA ILE A 235 -19.25 24.86 -12.93
C ILE A 235 -18.31 25.80 -12.18
N LEU A 236 -17.31 26.39 -12.83
CA LEU A 236 -16.35 27.30 -12.19
C LEU A 236 -17.02 28.59 -11.71
N ALA A 237 -18.02 29.09 -12.42
CA ALA A 237 -18.79 30.25 -11.98
C ALA A 237 -19.57 29.97 -10.69
N SER A 238 -20.13 28.77 -10.56
CA SER A 238 -20.90 28.33 -9.38
C SER A 238 -20.03 27.79 -8.24
N TYR A 239 -18.92 27.16 -8.59
CA TYR A 239 -17.98 26.49 -7.68
C TYR A 239 -16.53 26.89 -8.03
N PRO A 240 -16.04 28.05 -7.58
CA PRO A 240 -14.70 28.53 -7.91
C PRO A 240 -13.55 27.59 -7.50
N ASN A 241 -13.81 26.67 -6.57
CA ASN A 241 -12.86 25.67 -6.11
C ASN A 241 -13.07 24.29 -6.78
N ALA A 242 -13.84 24.21 -7.86
CA ALA A 242 -13.99 22.98 -8.62
C ALA A 242 -12.63 22.47 -9.10
N ILE A 243 -12.48 21.17 -9.16
CA ILE A 243 -11.20 20.56 -9.49
C ILE A 243 -10.97 20.61 -11.00
N VAL A 244 -9.85 21.21 -11.38
CA VAL A 244 -9.38 21.27 -12.76
C VAL A 244 -8.17 20.36 -12.91
N LYS A 245 -8.22 19.44 -13.88
CA LYS A 245 -7.12 18.57 -14.26
C LYS A 245 -6.87 18.72 -15.76
N ASP A 246 -5.61 18.84 -16.15
CA ASP A 246 -5.20 18.96 -17.56
C ASP A 246 -5.95 20.09 -18.32
N ARG A 247 -6.20 21.21 -17.62
CA ARG A 247 -6.97 22.37 -18.08
C ARG A 247 -8.45 22.12 -18.34
N LYS A 248 -8.99 20.97 -17.90
CA LYS A 248 -10.41 20.63 -18.01
C LYS A 248 -11.03 20.50 -16.63
N VAL A 249 -12.26 20.97 -16.50
CA VAL A 249 -13.04 20.86 -15.27
C VAL A 249 -13.58 19.44 -15.16
N LEU A 250 -13.47 18.82 -14.00
CA LEU A 250 -14.06 17.50 -13.76
C LEU A 250 -15.57 17.62 -13.59
N SER A 251 -16.32 16.68 -14.20
CA SER A 251 -17.78 16.69 -14.18
C SER A 251 -18.34 16.54 -12.77
N LEU A 252 -19.46 17.20 -12.52
CA LEU A 252 -20.24 17.05 -11.28
C LEU A 252 -21.18 15.84 -11.35
N PRO A 253 -21.62 15.31 -10.20
CA PRO A 253 -22.66 14.29 -10.16
C PRO A 253 -23.97 14.81 -10.78
N PRO A 254 -24.80 13.93 -11.37
CA PRO A 254 -26.09 14.32 -11.89
C PRO A 254 -27.01 14.85 -10.79
N SER A 255 -27.99 15.66 -11.18
CA SER A 255 -29.04 16.12 -10.28
C SER A 255 -29.76 14.93 -9.61
N GLY A 256 -29.94 15.00 -8.30
CA GLY A 256 -30.51 13.92 -7.48
C GLY A 256 -29.50 12.95 -6.88
N PHE A 257 -28.18 13.10 -7.19
CA PHE A 257 -27.10 12.25 -6.69
C PHE A 257 -25.95 13.07 -6.11
N GLN A 258 -26.26 14.19 -5.45
CA GLN A 258 -25.24 15.16 -4.96
C GLN A 258 -24.38 14.61 -3.82
N GLU A 259 -24.79 13.52 -3.15
CA GLU A 259 -23.97 12.80 -2.17
C GLU A 259 -22.82 12.01 -2.81
N LEU A 260 -22.92 11.71 -4.10
CA LEU A 260 -21.83 11.09 -4.84
C LEU A 260 -20.80 12.14 -5.27
N THR A 261 -19.57 11.74 -5.36
CA THR A 261 -18.49 12.60 -5.85
C THR A 261 -17.81 11.91 -7.02
N ASN A 262 -17.48 12.67 -8.06
CA ASN A 262 -16.66 12.17 -9.16
C ASN A 262 -15.38 11.51 -8.61
N PRO A 263 -15.15 10.21 -8.87
CA PRO A 263 -14.03 9.46 -8.27
C PRO A 263 -12.67 10.04 -8.66
N VAL A 264 -12.53 10.55 -9.89
CA VAL A 264 -11.31 11.20 -10.36
C VAL A 264 -11.10 12.54 -9.64
N ALA A 265 -12.18 13.26 -9.32
CA ALA A 265 -12.08 14.46 -8.50
C ALA A 265 -11.61 14.16 -7.07
N GLN A 266 -12.07 13.05 -6.49
CA GLN A 266 -11.57 12.61 -5.17
C GLN A 266 -10.06 12.34 -5.20
N LEU A 267 -9.55 11.69 -6.25
CA LEU A 267 -8.12 11.44 -6.44
C LEU A 267 -7.30 12.73 -6.58
N ASN A 268 -7.91 13.81 -7.06
CA ASN A 268 -7.22 15.08 -7.24
C ASN A 268 -7.39 16.07 -6.06
N ARG A 269 -8.08 15.67 -4.97
CA ARG A 269 -8.16 16.52 -3.77
C ARG A 269 -6.78 16.64 -3.10
N PRO A 270 -6.46 17.83 -2.55
CA PRO A 270 -5.16 18.06 -1.90
C PRO A 270 -4.98 17.29 -0.57
N THR A 271 -6.07 16.88 0.06
CA THR A 271 -6.06 16.14 1.32
C THR A 271 -5.84 14.66 1.07
N LEU A 272 -4.66 14.17 1.42
CA LEU A 272 -4.30 12.75 1.32
C LEU A 272 -3.86 12.24 2.69
N GLY A 273 -4.16 10.97 2.94
CA GLY A 273 -3.49 10.23 3.99
C GLY A 273 -2.00 10.10 3.67
N ARG A 274 -1.15 10.74 4.47
CA ARG A 274 0.31 10.55 4.42
C ARG A 274 0.75 9.98 5.76
N ASN A 275 1.53 8.94 5.70
CA ASN A 275 2.17 8.37 6.88
C ASN A 275 3.67 8.30 6.66
N ASN A 276 4.42 8.86 7.61
CA ASN A 276 5.86 8.72 7.68
C ASN A 276 6.19 8.03 9.00
N SER A 277 6.96 6.99 8.94
CA SER A 277 7.41 6.25 10.12
C SER A 277 8.90 6.00 10.04
N ASP A 278 9.61 6.37 11.10
CA ASP A 278 11.00 6.01 11.32
C ASP A 278 11.06 5.01 12.47
N LYS A 279 11.72 3.89 12.29
CA LYS A 279 11.90 2.85 13.30
C LYS A 279 13.36 2.47 13.44
N ILE A 280 13.85 2.50 14.67
CA ILE A 280 15.17 2.02 15.07
C ILE A 280 14.97 0.80 15.97
N VAL A 281 15.68 -0.26 15.70
CA VAL A 281 15.63 -1.51 16.46
C VAL A 281 17.04 -2.02 16.74
#